data_7cef56b868627062a318acce7574a1ef
#
_entry.id   7cef56b868627062a318acce7574a1ef
#
_cell.length_a   1.000
_cell.length_b   1.000
_cell.length_c   1.000
_cell.angle_alpha   90.00
_cell.angle_beta   90.00
_cell.angle_gamma   90.00
#
_symmetry.space_group_name_H-M   'P 1'
#
loop_
_entity.id
_entity.type
_entity.pdbx_description
1 polymer ?
#
loop_
_entity_poly.entity_id
_entity_poly.type
_entity_poly.pdbx_seq_one_letter_code
_entity_poly.pdbx_strand_id
1 'polypeptide(L)'
;ANGKNGIKSGATTDEEGEASLTIRELTLSINASVNDAINAEQYLAVESGTLNLATADVALHCDLIMDIGAEGTDGPTIAIAEACEGIEAAALSIRSGDISIVCTDDCLNAANSDLANYDFAINISGGTIVAYTTAGDGFDSNGSLTISGGNVTVWSGGNADNQPLDADGTIAITGGTVLAAGSSAGMGMNLSTTQAYVIFGSAGISGMGNMGGQPGSFGGMQPPQNGGQPKSDSKVSGNFQPSDDFRPGDMTSNNI
;
A
#
# COMPACT_ATOMS: atom_id res chain seq x y z
N ALA A 1 -20.74 -16.25 -11.30
CA ALA A 1 -20.68 -16.37 -9.83
C ALA A 1 -21.96 -15.78 -9.23
N ASN A 2 -22.57 -16.43 -8.27
CA ASN A 2 -23.87 -16.06 -7.73
C ASN A 2 -23.75 -15.09 -6.54
N GLY A 3 -23.05 -13.98 -6.70
CA GLY A 3 -22.96 -12.93 -5.69
C GLY A 3 -22.33 -13.37 -4.37
N LYS A 4 -21.28 -14.19 -4.45
CA LYS A 4 -20.53 -14.71 -3.31
C LYS A 4 -19.04 -14.71 -3.62
N ASN A 5 -18.25 -14.99 -2.61
CA ASN A 5 -16.79 -15.08 -2.69
C ASN A 5 -16.35 -16.16 -3.70
N GLY A 6 -15.23 -15.96 -4.34
CA GLY A 6 -14.63 -16.96 -5.22
C GLY A 6 -14.19 -18.21 -4.44
N ILE A 7 -13.44 -18.00 -3.37
CA ILE A 7 -13.06 -19.02 -2.37
C ILE A 7 -13.38 -18.47 -0.99
N LYS A 8 -13.98 -19.26 -0.12
CA LYS A 8 -14.21 -18.89 1.27
C LYS A 8 -13.84 -20.04 2.23
N SER A 9 -13.08 -19.71 3.28
CA SER A 9 -12.89 -20.52 4.48
C SER A 9 -13.61 -19.82 5.64
N GLY A 10 -14.71 -20.40 6.11
CA GLY A 10 -15.50 -19.87 7.21
C GLY A 10 -15.13 -20.49 8.54
N ALA A 11 -15.27 -19.74 9.64
CA ALA A 11 -15.12 -20.28 10.98
C ALA A 11 -16.23 -21.30 11.27
N THR A 12 -15.83 -22.41 11.85
CA THR A 12 -16.76 -23.44 12.33
C THR A 12 -16.99 -23.33 13.84
N THR A 13 -16.09 -22.64 14.55
CA THR A 13 -16.12 -22.36 15.97
C THR A 13 -15.50 -20.98 16.24
N ASP A 14 -15.58 -20.48 17.46
CA ASP A 14 -14.94 -19.23 17.88
C ASP A 14 -13.45 -19.41 18.27
N GLU A 15 -12.85 -20.54 17.95
CA GLU A 15 -11.45 -20.80 18.30
C GLU A 15 -10.49 -20.30 17.20
N GLU A 16 -9.51 -19.49 17.61
CA GLU A 16 -8.49 -18.93 16.75
C GLU A 16 -7.73 -20.02 15.97
N GLY A 17 -7.59 -19.85 14.66
CA GLY A 17 -6.87 -20.77 13.80
C GLY A 17 -7.66 -21.96 13.24
N GLU A 18 -8.90 -22.15 13.61
CA GLU A 18 -9.73 -23.24 13.08
C GLU A 18 -10.24 -22.98 11.65
N ALA A 19 -10.47 -21.74 11.27
CA ALA A 19 -10.90 -21.37 9.92
C ALA A 19 -9.73 -20.75 9.13
N SER A 20 -8.75 -21.58 8.82
CA SER A 20 -7.57 -21.16 8.05
C SER A 20 -7.66 -21.57 6.58
N LEU A 21 -7.03 -20.77 5.73
CA LEU A 21 -6.78 -21.06 4.33
C LEU A 21 -5.30 -20.87 4.03
N THR A 22 -4.66 -21.90 3.52
CA THR A 22 -3.26 -21.81 3.07
C THR A 22 -3.18 -22.09 1.58
N ILE A 23 -2.54 -21.19 0.84
CA ILE A 23 -2.30 -21.30 -0.61
C ILE A 23 -0.81 -21.48 -0.84
N ARG A 24 -0.44 -22.56 -1.53
CA ARG A 24 0.93 -22.83 -1.93
C ARG A 24 0.99 -23.61 -3.25
N GLU A 25 2.00 -23.32 -4.06
CA GLU A 25 2.31 -24.03 -5.31
C GLU A 25 1.11 -24.13 -6.29
N LEU A 26 0.22 -23.14 -6.25
CA LEU A 26 -1.03 -23.12 -7.00
C LEU A 26 -1.02 -21.97 -8.01
N THR A 27 -1.51 -22.23 -9.22
CA THR A 27 -1.92 -21.16 -10.14
C THR A 27 -3.43 -21.03 -10.09
N LEU A 28 -3.91 -19.87 -9.64
CA LEU A 28 -5.32 -19.59 -9.45
C LEU A 28 -5.69 -18.31 -10.18
N SER A 29 -6.81 -18.35 -10.89
CA SER A 29 -7.40 -17.15 -11.48
C SER A 29 -8.86 -17.04 -11.06
N ILE A 30 -9.23 -15.94 -10.44
CA ILE A 30 -10.60 -15.59 -10.07
C ILE A 30 -10.93 -14.29 -10.76
N ASN A 31 -12.00 -14.29 -11.54
CA ASN A 31 -12.45 -13.14 -12.29
C ASN A 31 -13.96 -12.94 -12.12
N ALA A 32 -14.37 -11.71 -11.93
CA ALA A 32 -15.76 -11.30 -11.78
C ALA A 32 -16.48 -11.93 -10.57
N SER A 33 -15.78 -12.07 -9.45
CA SER A 33 -16.42 -12.26 -8.15
C SER A 33 -17.22 -11.00 -7.80
N VAL A 34 -18.36 -11.17 -7.15
CA VAL A 34 -19.22 -10.04 -6.74
C VAL A 34 -18.90 -9.60 -5.32
N ASN A 35 -18.39 -10.54 -4.53
CA ASN A 35 -17.81 -10.35 -3.21
C ASN A 35 -16.30 -10.60 -3.32
N ASP A 36 -15.66 -10.90 -2.22
CA ASP A 36 -14.22 -11.16 -2.16
C ASP A 36 -13.79 -12.24 -3.16
N ALA A 37 -12.64 -12.09 -3.76
CA ALA A 37 -12.10 -13.16 -4.56
C ALA A 37 -11.68 -14.35 -3.67
N ILE A 38 -10.95 -14.07 -2.59
CA ILE A 38 -10.56 -15.06 -1.58
C ILE A 38 -10.85 -14.48 -0.20
N ASN A 39 -11.58 -15.24 0.62
CA ASN A 39 -11.95 -14.85 1.98
C ASN A 39 -11.60 -15.97 2.97
N ALA A 40 -10.97 -15.61 4.08
CA ALA A 40 -10.79 -16.47 5.24
C ALA A 40 -11.14 -15.70 6.51
N GLU A 41 -11.88 -16.34 7.44
CA GLU A 41 -12.34 -15.61 8.62
C GLU A 41 -11.26 -15.44 9.70
N GLN A 42 -10.31 -16.36 9.84
CA GLN A 42 -9.36 -16.27 10.95
C GLN A 42 -7.90 -16.16 10.50
N TYR A 43 -7.50 -16.97 9.54
CA TYR A 43 -6.12 -16.96 9.06
C TYR A 43 -6.03 -17.27 7.57
N LEU A 44 -5.35 -16.41 6.84
CA LEU A 44 -5.01 -16.60 5.43
C LEU A 44 -3.49 -16.59 5.24
N ALA A 45 -2.93 -17.66 4.74
CA ALA A 45 -1.54 -17.70 4.30
C ALA A 45 -1.44 -17.87 2.79
N VAL A 46 -0.71 -16.99 2.12
CA VAL A 46 -0.33 -17.14 0.71
C VAL A 46 1.18 -17.35 0.66
N GLU A 47 1.61 -18.60 0.70
CA GLU A 47 3.04 -18.93 0.84
C GLU A 47 3.78 -18.89 -0.50
N SER A 48 3.14 -19.35 -1.58
CA SER A 48 3.74 -19.42 -2.91
C SER A 48 2.66 -19.62 -3.98
N GLY A 49 3.07 -19.62 -5.26
CA GLY A 49 2.19 -19.81 -6.40
C GLY A 49 1.86 -18.50 -7.13
N THR A 50 0.88 -18.56 -8.02
CA THR A 50 0.47 -17.41 -8.84
C THR A 50 -1.02 -17.18 -8.69
N LEU A 51 -1.41 -15.99 -8.23
CA LEU A 51 -2.79 -15.57 -8.09
C LEU A 51 -3.07 -14.43 -9.06
N ASN A 52 -4.11 -14.60 -9.91
CA ASN A 52 -4.63 -13.55 -10.77
C ASN A 52 -6.07 -13.25 -10.35
N LEU A 53 -6.30 -12.11 -9.76
CA LEU A 53 -7.55 -11.77 -9.10
C LEU A 53 -8.20 -10.54 -9.70
N ALA A 54 -9.53 -10.61 -9.89
CA ALA A 54 -10.38 -9.47 -10.19
C ALA A 54 -11.73 -9.69 -9.51
N THR A 55 -12.22 -8.68 -8.81
CA THR A 55 -13.48 -8.74 -8.05
C THR A 55 -14.12 -7.36 -7.93
N ALA A 56 -15.38 -7.32 -7.51
CA ALA A 56 -16.07 -6.07 -7.21
C ALA A 56 -15.91 -5.63 -5.74
N ASP A 57 -15.34 -6.48 -4.90
CA ASP A 57 -15.14 -6.26 -3.47
C ASP A 57 -13.64 -6.44 -3.11
N VAL A 58 -13.28 -7.09 -2.04
CA VAL A 58 -11.90 -7.29 -1.61
C VAL A 58 -11.24 -8.45 -2.36
N ALA A 59 -10.01 -8.27 -2.88
CA ALA A 59 -9.36 -9.36 -3.60
C ALA A 59 -8.82 -10.45 -2.66
N LEU A 60 -8.13 -10.09 -1.59
CA LEU A 60 -7.73 -11.00 -0.51
C LEU A 60 -8.24 -10.46 0.82
N HIS A 61 -9.16 -11.15 1.45
CA HIS A 61 -9.75 -10.75 2.71
C HIS A 61 -9.50 -11.79 3.81
N CYS A 62 -9.13 -11.32 4.98
CA CYS A 62 -9.08 -12.12 6.20
C CYS A 62 -9.50 -11.29 7.41
N ASP A 63 -10.47 -11.79 8.19
CA ASP A 63 -10.96 -11.02 9.34
C ASP A 63 -9.89 -10.77 10.40
N LEU A 64 -8.88 -11.67 10.54
CA LEU A 64 -7.88 -11.53 11.59
C LEU A 64 -6.45 -11.40 11.04
N ILE A 65 -5.82 -12.49 10.62
CA ILE A 65 -4.39 -12.52 10.31
C ILE A 65 -4.14 -12.97 8.88
N MET A 66 -3.35 -12.20 8.15
CA MET A 66 -2.89 -12.58 6.82
C MET A 66 -1.37 -12.54 6.73
N ASP A 67 -0.79 -13.65 6.26
CA ASP A 67 0.64 -13.79 5.99
C ASP A 67 0.88 -14.04 4.50
N ILE A 68 1.73 -13.21 3.87
CA ILE A 68 2.11 -13.35 2.47
C ILE A 68 3.62 -13.57 2.36
N GLY A 69 3.98 -14.71 1.73
CA GLY A 69 5.36 -15.14 1.56
C GLY A 69 6.05 -15.52 2.87
N ALA A 70 7.33 -15.83 2.78
CA ALA A 70 8.19 -16.14 3.90
C ALA A 70 9.59 -15.55 3.70
N GLU A 71 10.29 -15.27 4.78
CA GLU A 71 11.66 -14.74 4.71
C GLU A 71 12.59 -15.67 3.93
N GLY A 72 13.41 -15.10 3.06
CA GLY A 72 14.40 -15.85 2.28
C GLY A 72 13.83 -16.68 1.15
N THR A 73 12.55 -16.50 0.80
CA THR A 73 11.90 -17.11 -0.37
C THR A 73 11.54 -16.06 -1.41
N ASP A 74 11.29 -16.49 -2.65
CA ASP A 74 10.75 -15.60 -3.69
C ASP A 74 9.28 -15.20 -3.40
N GLY A 75 8.55 -16.05 -2.65
CA GLY A 75 7.15 -15.86 -2.29
C GLY A 75 6.18 -16.06 -3.47
N PRO A 76 4.92 -15.62 -3.29
CA PRO A 76 3.91 -15.70 -4.34
C PRO A 76 4.05 -14.58 -5.37
N THR A 77 3.51 -14.81 -6.56
CA THR A 77 3.15 -13.76 -7.52
C THR A 77 1.66 -13.48 -7.38
N ILE A 78 1.29 -12.24 -7.04
CA ILE A 78 -0.10 -11.83 -6.86
C ILE A 78 -0.39 -10.64 -7.77
N ALA A 79 -1.32 -10.81 -8.70
CA ALA A 79 -1.81 -9.77 -9.56
C ALA A 79 -3.30 -9.50 -9.30
N ILE A 80 -3.60 -8.36 -8.72
CA ILE A 80 -4.95 -7.86 -8.50
C ILE A 80 -5.20 -6.80 -9.57
N ALA A 81 -5.96 -7.20 -10.61
CA ALA A 81 -6.17 -6.35 -11.78
C ALA A 81 -7.32 -5.36 -11.58
N GLU A 82 -8.26 -5.68 -10.69
CA GLU A 82 -9.42 -4.86 -10.35
C GLU A 82 -10.00 -5.34 -9.01
N ALA A 83 -10.24 -4.42 -8.09
CA ALA A 83 -10.93 -4.66 -6.83
C ALA A 83 -11.49 -3.34 -6.27
N CYS A 84 -12.41 -3.41 -5.31
CA CYS A 84 -12.68 -2.27 -4.44
C CYS A 84 -11.45 -2.07 -3.55
N GLU A 85 -11.16 -3.01 -2.68
CA GLU A 85 -9.92 -3.06 -1.90
C GLU A 85 -9.01 -4.19 -2.36
N GLY A 86 -7.70 -3.97 -2.25
CA GLY A 86 -6.72 -4.94 -2.68
C GLY A 86 -6.57 -6.10 -1.71
N ILE A 87 -6.03 -5.85 -0.54
CA ILE A 87 -5.72 -6.83 0.49
C ILE A 87 -6.12 -6.27 1.85
N GLU A 88 -7.03 -6.95 2.54
CA GLU A 88 -7.55 -6.52 3.84
C GLU A 88 -7.37 -7.61 4.90
N ALA A 89 -6.86 -7.23 6.08
CA ALA A 89 -6.83 -8.06 7.28
C ALA A 89 -6.60 -7.20 8.52
N ALA A 90 -7.05 -7.64 9.69
CA ALA A 90 -6.75 -6.92 10.93
C ALA A 90 -5.24 -6.84 11.22
N ALA A 91 -4.49 -7.90 10.92
CA ALA A 91 -3.03 -7.92 10.97
C ALA A 91 -2.46 -8.53 9.68
N LEU A 92 -1.79 -7.71 8.88
CA LEU A 92 -1.21 -8.09 7.59
C LEU A 92 0.32 -8.12 7.66
N SER A 93 0.93 -9.23 7.24
CA SER A 93 2.38 -9.36 7.11
C SER A 93 2.77 -9.76 5.69
N ILE A 94 3.63 -8.98 5.04
CA ILE A 94 4.21 -9.31 3.72
C ILE A 94 5.72 -9.48 3.89
N ARG A 95 6.21 -10.72 3.67
CA ARG A 95 7.62 -11.07 3.86
C ARG A 95 8.37 -11.30 2.55
N SER A 96 7.68 -11.67 1.50
CA SER A 96 8.23 -11.85 0.15
C SER A 96 7.10 -11.91 -0.88
N GLY A 97 7.43 -11.90 -2.16
CA GLY A 97 6.51 -12.02 -3.28
C GLY A 97 6.63 -10.85 -4.26
N ASP A 98 6.00 -11.03 -5.41
CA ASP A 98 5.83 -10.01 -6.44
C ASP A 98 4.33 -9.68 -6.52
N ILE A 99 3.97 -8.49 -6.00
CA ILE A 99 2.58 -8.12 -5.74
C ILE A 99 2.24 -6.87 -6.53
N SER A 100 1.25 -6.96 -7.41
CA SER A 100 0.71 -5.82 -8.13
C SER A 100 -0.78 -5.65 -7.81
N ILE A 101 -1.18 -4.41 -7.48
CA ILE A 101 -2.54 -4.09 -7.04
C ILE A 101 -3.06 -2.89 -7.81
N VAL A 102 -4.25 -3.05 -8.39
CA VAL A 102 -5.07 -1.96 -8.92
C VAL A 102 -6.44 -2.03 -8.27
N CYS A 103 -6.84 -0.99 -7.55
CA CYS A 103 -8.10 -0.93 -6.83
C CYS A 103 -8.75 0.45 -6.92
N THR A 104 -9.95 0.57 -6.39
CA THR A 104 -10.70 1.83 -6.37
C THR A 104 -10.78 2.46 -4.99
N ASP A 105 -10.47 1.70 -3.94
CA ASP A 105 -10.33 2.12 -2.56
C ASP A 105 -8.93 1.72 -2.07
N ASP A 106 -8.74 1.24 -0.85
CA ASP A 106 -7.42 0.98 -0.28
C ASP A 106 -6.70 -0.23 -0.90
N CYS A 107 -5.40 -0.08 -1.20
CA CYS A 107 -4.64 -1.20 -1.75
C CYS A 107 -4.25 -2.22 -0.69
N LEU A 108 -3.78 -1.77 0.47
CA LEU A 108 -3.61 -2.59 1.67
C LEU A 108 -4.38 -1.92 2.79
N ASN A 109 -5.25 -2.68 3.46
CA ASN A 109 -6.05 -2.19 4.56
C ASN A 109 -5.89 -3.07 5.81
N ALA A 110 -5.48 -2.47 6.94
CA ALA A 110 -5.48 -3.14 8.23
C ALA A 110 -6.62 -2.62 9.09
N ALA A 111 -7.80 -3.18 8.89
CA ALA A 111 -9.04 -2.80 9.53
C ALA A 111 -9.91 -4.02 9.83
N ASN A 112 -10.80 -3.89 10.79
CA ASN A 112 -11.95 -4.76 11.01
C ASN A 112 -12.88 -4.08 12.03
N SER A 113 -14.05 -3.65 11.59
CA SER A 113 -15.01 -2.91 12.43
C SER A 113 -15.61 -3.74 13.58
N ASP A 114 -15.53 -5.06 13.50
CA ASP A 114 -16.06 -5.96 14.53
C ASP A 114 -15.08 -6.20 15.69
N LEU A 115 -13.82 -5.78 15.52
CA LEU A 115 -12.77 -5.95 16.51
C LEU A 115 -12.56 -4.66 17.31
N ALA A 116 -12.93 -4.68 18.60
CA ALA A 116 -12.63 -3.57 19.51
C ALA A 116 -11.25 -3.76 20.15
N ASN A 117 -10.42 -2.70 20.15
CA ASN A 117 -9.09 -2.67 20.76
C ASN A 117 -8.11 -3.75 20.23
N TYR A 118 -8.19 -4.05 18.95
CA TYR A 118 -7.25 -4.93 18.29
C TYR A 118 -5.97 -4.16 17.87
N ASP A 119 -4.84 -4.83 17.88
CA ASP A 119 -3.58 -4.24 17.42
C ASP A 119 -3.48 -4.35 15.88
N PHE A 120 -4.22 -3.49 15.19
CA PHE A 120 -4.18 -3.44 13.72
C PHE A 120 -2.80 -3.09 13.23
N ALA A 121 -2.34 -3.81 12.20
CA ALA A 121 -0.99 -3.58 11.69
C ALA A 121 -0.80 -4.02 10.24
N ILE A 122 -0.04 -3.22 9.49
CA ILE A 122 0.59 -3.64 8.24
C ILE A 122 2.09 -3.73 8.46
N ASN A 123 2.66 -4.92 8.22
CA ASN A 123 4.09 -5.18 8.34
C ASN A 123 4.67 -5.67 7.01
N ILE A 124 5.58 -4.90 6.41
CA ILE A 124 6.26 -5.26 5.17
C ILE A 124 7.74 -5.42 5.47
N SER A 125 8.26 -6.66 5.37
CA SER A 125 9.67 -6.96 5.59
C SER A 125 10.41 -7.39 4.32
N GLY A 126 9.69 -7.59 3.20
CA GLY A 126 10.29 -8.00 1.93
C GLY A 126 9.32 -7.95 0.76
N GLY A 127 9.76 -8.47 -0.37
CA GLY A 127 8.99 -8.51 -1.60
C GLY A 127 9.08 -7.25 -2.47
N THR A 128 8.42 -7.31 -3.61
CA THR A 128 8.20 -6.17 -4.51
C THR A 128 6.71 -5.88 -4.56
N ILE A 129 6.32 -4.68 -4.21
CA ILE A 129 4.91 -4.27 -4.17
C ILE A 129 4.74 -3.04 -5.05
N VAL A 130 3.83 -3.14 -6.02
CA VAL A 130 3.38 -2.02 -6.84
C VAL A 130 1.88 -1.87 -6.67
N ALA A 131 1.45 -0.78 -6.06
CA ALA A 131 0.07 -0.53 -5.71
C ALA A 131 -0.43 0.80 -6.29
N TYR A 132 -1.61 0.78 -6.86
CA TYR A 132 -2.29 1.93 -7.42
C TYR A 132 -3.76 1.91 -7.02
N THR A 133 -4.21 3.00 -6.40
CA THR A 133 -5.63 3.23 -6.16
C THR A 133 -6.11 4.52 -6.81
N THR A 134 -7.40 4.53 -7.19
CA THR A 134 -8.02 5.71 -7.82
C THR A 134 -8.67 6.65 -6.82
N ALA A 135 -9.07 6.18 -5.63
CA ALA A 135 -9.85 6.99 -4.70
C ALA A 135 -9.60 6.72 -3.20
N GLY A 136 -8.95 5.62 -2.82
CA GLY A 136 -8.60 5.29 -1.43
C GLY A 136 -7.17 5.65 -1.06
N ASP A 137 -6.74 5.15 0.08
CA ASP A 137 -5.37 5.20 0.53
C ASP A 137 -4.52 4.13 -0.16
N GLY A 138 -3.24 4.40 -0.35
CA GLY A 138 -2.34 3.38 -0.84
C GLY A 138 -2.27 2.22 0.14
N PHE A 139 -1.83 2.51 1.35
CA PHE A 139 -1.84 1.61 2.50
C PHE A 139 -2.48 2.32 3.67
N ASP A 140 -3.56 1.77 4.20
CA ASP A 140 -4.27 2.27 5.39
C ASP A 140 -4.16 1.28 6.56
N SER A 141 -3.95 1.78 7.76
CA SER A 141 -3.95 0.98 8.97
C SER A 141 -4.64 1.69 10.13
N ASN A 142 -5.69 1.09 10.65
CA ASN A 142 -6.30 1.54 11.91
C ASN A 142 -5.37 1.36 13.13
N GLY A 143 -4.11 1.04 12.89
CA GLY A 143 -3.08 0.90 13.92
C GLY A 143 -1.71 1.34 13.43
N SER A 144 -0.79 0.44 13.16
CA SER A 144 0.57 0.77 12.73
C SER A 144 0.88 0.29 11.32
N LEU A 145 1.75 1.05 10.63
CA LEU A 145 2.34 0.65 9.34
C LEU A 145 3.86 0.58 9.49
N THR A 146 4.44 -0.59 9.26
CA THR A 146 5.90 -0.78 9.34
C THR A 146 6.44 -1.33 8.02
N ILE A 147 7.41 -0.63 7.42
CA ILE A 147 8.18 -1.11 6.27
C ILE A 147 9.63 -1.26 6.70
N SER A 148 10.08 -2.50 6.83
CA SER A 148 11.44 -2.85 7.25
C SER A 148 12.30 -3.44 6.13
N GLY A 149 11.70 -3.71 4.96
CA GLY A 149 12.38 -4.26 3.79
C GLY A 149 11.54 -4.20 2.52
N GLY A 150 12.05 -4.78 1.44
CA GLY A 150 11.36 -4.85 0.16
C GLY A 150 11.51 -3.62 -0.73
N ASN A 151 10.84 -3.68 -1.89
CA ASN A 151 10.72 -2.57 -2.83
C ASN A 151 9.24 -2.21 -2.96
N VAL A 152 8.86 -1.04 -2.47
CA VAL A 152 7.47 -0.59 -2.41
C VAL A 152 7.30 0.62 -3.31
N THR A 153 6.38 0.52 -4.26
CA THR A 153 5.91 1.65 -5.06
C THR A 153 4.41 1.74 -4.88
N VAL A 154 3.94 2.87 -4.35
CA VAL A 154 2.53 3.07 -4.09
C VAL A 154 2.08 4.44 -4.61
N TRP A 155 0.94 4.45 -5.28
CA TRP A 155 0.27 5.65 -5.74
C TRP A 155 -1.18 5.67 -5.25
N SER A 156 -1.53 6.75 -4.55
CA SER A 156 -2.90 7.04 -4.15
C SER A 156 -3.45 8.19 -5.02
N GLY A 157 -4.52 7.90 -5.75
CA GLY A 157 -5.33 8.92 -6.42
C GLY A 157 -6.47 9.38 -5.50
N GLY A 158 -7.23 10.38 -5.92
CA GLY A 158 -8.46 10.77 -5.25
C GLY A 158 -8.42 12.10 -4.53
N ASN A 159 -9.11 12.20 -3.41
CA ASN A 159 -9.41 13.44 -2.70
C ASN A 159 -8.31 13.87 -1.72
N ALA A 160 -8.55 15.02 -1.05
CA ALA A 160 -7.60 15.60 -0.11
C ALA A 160 -7.32 14.74 1.14
N ASP A 161 -8.20 13.80 1.43
CA ASP A 161 -8.07 12.93 2.61
C ASP A 161 -7.31 11.63 2.31
N ASN A 162 -7.12 11.28 1.03
CA ASN A 162 -6.42 10.05 0.63
C ASN A 162 -4.90 10.25 0.54
N GLN A 163 -4.18 9.30 1.08
CA GLN A 163 -2.72 9.32 1.20
C GLN A 163 -2.09 8.04 0.62
N PRO A 164 -0.84 8.09 0.14
CA PRO A 164 -0.16 6.86 -0.27
C PRO A 164 0.18 5.94 0.91
N LEU A 165 0.39 6.50 2.09
CA LEU A 165 0.61 5.79 3.35
C LEU A 165 -0.18 6.50 4.44
N ASP A 166 -1.12 5.81 5.06
CA ASP A 166 -1.86 6.29 6.22
C ASP A 166 -1.83 5.29 7.38
N ALA A 167 -1.92 5.79 8.59
CA ALA A 167 -2.05 4.99 9.80
C ALA A 167 -2.55 5.83 10.96
N ASP A 168 -3.48 5.32 11.74
CA ASP A 168 -3.91 5.94 13.00
C ASP A 168 -2.76 6.06 14.01
N GLY A 169 -1.82 5.14 13.95
CA GLY A 169 -0.62 5.12 14.79
C GLY A 169 0.63 5.64 14.07
N THR A 170 1.69 4.88 14.11
CA THR A 170 3.00 5.27 13.55
C THR A 170 3.24 4.62 12.21
N ILE A 171 3.69 5.40 11.23
CA ILE A 171 4.29 4.90 10.00
C ILE A 171 5.79 4.80 10.21
N ALA A 172 6.33 3.59 10.28
CA ALA A 172 7.75 3.33 10.50
C ALA A 172 8.40 2.78 9.23
N ILE A 173 9.36 3.52 8.65
CA ILE A 173 10.16 3.03 7.50
C ILE A 173 11.60 2.87 7.98
N THR A 174 12.01 1.62 8.20
CA THR A 174 13.30 1.26 8.77
C THR A 174 14.22 0.53 7.80
N GLY A 175 13.70 0.07 6.66
CA GLY A 175 14.43 -0.63 5.61
C GLY A 175 13.74 -0.58 4.26
N GLY A 176 14.32 -1.21 3.26
CA GLY A 176 13.79 -1.29 1.90
C GLY A 176 13.95 -0.01 1.07
N THR A 177 13.28 0.00 -0.07
CA THR A 177 13.14 1.18 -0.94
C THR A 177 11.67 1.50 -1.08
N VAL A 178 11.27 2.72 -0.74
CA VAL A 178 9.87 3.15 -0.77
C VAL A 178 9.72 4.37 -1.66
N LEU A 179 8.85 4.27 -2.66
CA LEU A 179 8.33 5.37 -3.45
C LEU A 179 6.83 5.50 -3.17
N ALA A 180 6.45 6.52 -2.43
CA ALA A 180 5.07 6.80 -2.10
C ALA A 180 4.65 8.14 -2.71
N ALA A 181 3.60 8.13 -3.53
CA ALA A 181 3.11 9.32 -4.22
C ALA A 181 1.58 9.38 -4.16
N GLY A 182 1.05 10.58 -4.02
CA GLY A 182 -0.38 10.82 -3.98
C GLY A 182 -0.76 12.12 -4.64
N SER A 183 -2.03 12.25 -5.01
CA SER A 183 -2.60 13.47 -5.62
C SER A 183 -2.79 14.60 -4.62
N SER A 184 -2.74 14.30 -3.32
CA SER A 184 -2.96 15.22 -2.21
C SER A 184 -1.85 15.11 -1.16
N ALA A 185 -1.73 16.18 -0.38
CA ALA A 185 -0.84 16.22 0.79
C ALA A 185 -1.41 15.45 2.00
N GLY A 186 -2.66 15.00 1.92
CA GLY A 186 -3.35 14.37 3.04
C GLY A 186 -3.43 15.26 4.29
N MET A 187 -3.78 14.66 5.40
CA MET A 187 -3.81 15.31 6.71
C MET A 187 -2.43 15.35 7.41
N GLY A 188 -1.42 14.78 6.81
CA GLY A 188 -0.06 14.67 7.30
C GLY A 188 0.26 13.26 7.80
N MET A 189 1.47 12.81 7.56
CA MET A 189 1.94 11.49 7.98
C MET A 189 2.67 11.55 9.33
N ASN A 190 2.35 10.63 10.24
CA ASN A 190 3.14 10.40 11.45
C ASN A 190 4.33 9.48 11.12
N LEU A 191 5.27 10.00 10.31
CA LEU A 191 6.39 9.23 9.79
C LEU A 191 7.56 9.16 10.77
N SER A 192 8.00 7.94 11.08
CA SER A 192 9.26 7.63 11.76
C SER A 192 10.20 6.89 10.83
N THR A 193 11.39 7.43 10.57
CA THR A 193 12.37 6.77 9.71
C THR A 193 13.79 7.04 10.15
N THR A 194 14.66 6.05 9.98
CA THR A 194 16.12 6.16 10.15
C THR A 194 16.84 6.24 8.81
N GLN A 195 16.13 6.11 7.70
CA GLN A 195 16.66 6.15 6.35
C GLN A 195 16.75 7.59 5.83
N ALA A 196 17.63 7.82 4.85
CA ALA A 196 17.60 9.05 4.08
C ALA A 196 16.34 9.10 3.21
N TYR A 197 15.67 10.23 3.18
CA TYR A 197 14.46 10.42 2.41
C TYR A 197 14.39 11.81 1.77
N VAL A 198 13.56 11.94 0.76
CA VAL A 198 13.25 13.20 0.09
C VAL A 198 11.74 13.34 -0.02
N ILE A 199 11.22 14.49 0.30
CA ILE A 199 9.81 14.82 0.14
C ILE A 199 9.69 15.94 -0.89
N PHE A 200 8.81 15.72 -1.85
CA PHE A 200 8.42 16.71 -2.84
C PHE A 200 6.97 17.12 -2.62
N GLY A 201 6.69 18.40 -2.74
CA GLY A 201 5.35 18.93 -2.61
C GLY A 201 5.14 19.69 -1.31
N SER A 202 3.87 19.96 -1.00
CA SER A 202 3.45 20.73 0.18
C SER A 202 2.98 19.87 1.34
N ALA A 203 3.21 18.56 1.30
CA ALA A 203 2.84 17.66 2.38
C ALA A 203 3.57 18.03 3.68
N GLY A 204 2.80 18.32 4.72
CA GLY A 204 3.32 18.49 6.06
C GLY A 204 3.61 17.12 6.67
N ILE A 205 4.82 16.90 7.18
CA ILE A 205 5.08 15.76 8.06
C ILE A 205 4.85 16.23 9.49
N SER A 206 3.82 15.72 10.13
CA SER A 206 3.60 15.92 11.56
C SER A 206 4.20 14.73 12.31
N GLY A 207 5.03 15.01 13.32
CA GLY A 207 5.55 13.96 14.21
C GLY A 207 7.00 13.58 14.06
N MET A 208 7.85 14.44 13.51
CA MET A 208 9.30 14.27 13.74
C MET A 208 9.59 14.39 15.23
N GLY A 209 9.51 13.26 15.93
CA GLY A 209 10.12 13.10 17.23
C GLY A 209 11.60 13.49 17.09
N ASN A 210 12.02 14.40 17.93
CA ASN A 210 13.33 15.05 18.05
C ASN A 210 14.50 14.09 17.72
N MET A 211 14.76 13.86 16.44
CA MET A 211 16.03 13.27 15.98
C MET A 211 17.04 14.39 16.06
N GLY A 212 17.88 14.35 17.09
CA GLY A 212 19.01 15.25 17.29
C GLY A 212 20.04 15.13 16.18
N GLY A 213 19.73 15.67 15.05
CA GLY A 213 20.58 15.89 13.90
C GLY A 213 19.96 17.00 13.09
N GLN A 214 20.37 18.25 13.34
CA GLN A 214 20.02 19.36 12.47
C GLN A 214 20.37 18.95 11.02
N PRO A 215 19.41 19.04 10.07
CA PRO A 215 19.77 19.02 8.65
C PRO A 215 20.78 20.13 8.48
N GLY A 216 21.95 19.82 7.93
CA GLY A 216 23.00 20.80 7.72
C GLY A 216 22.38 21.98 6.99
N SER A 217 22.47 23.15 7.62
CA SER A 217 22.12 24.41 7.01
C SER A 217 22.92 24.52 5.73
N PHE A 218 22.29 24.26 4.60
CA PHE A 218 22.82 24.71 3.32
C PHE A 218 22.82 26.23 3.42
N GLY A 219 24.02 26.77 3.61
CA GLY A 219 24.24 28.19 3.74
C GLY A 219 23.51 28.92 2.64
N GLY A 220 22.61 29.81 3.04
CA GLY A 220 21.86 30.65 2.15
C GLY A 220 22.80 31.39 1.22
N MET A 221 22.80 31.03 -0.05
CA MET A 221 23.18 31.97 -1.09
C MET A 221 22.07 33.01 -1.13
N GLN A 222 22.33 34.15 -0.48
CA GLN A 222 21.53 35.34 -0.68
C GLN A 222 21.59 35.72 -2.17
N PRO A 223 20.47 35.84 -2.86
CA PRO A 223 20.51 36.37 -4.23
C PRO A 223 21.04 37.80 -4.18
N PRO A 224 21.83 38.23 -5.17
CA PRO A 224 22.35 39.59 -5.22
C PRO A 224 21.20 40.57 -5.29
N GLN A 225 21.18 41.51 -4.35
CA GLN A 225 20.28 42.66 -4.36
C GLN A 225 20.69 43.57 -5.52
N ASN A 226 20.03 43.46 -6.65
CA ASN A 226 20.00 44.55 -7.61
C ASN A 226 18.61 44.69 -8.19
N GLY A 227 18.09 45.92 -8.02
CA GLY A 227 16.74 46.28 -8.36
C GLY A 227 16.42 46.17 -9.86
N GLY A 228 15.27 45.61 -10.15
CA GLY A 228 14.68 45.58 -11.46
C GLY A 228 13.45 44.67 -11.41
N GLN A 229 12.25 45.24 -11.27
CA GLN A 229 11.01 44.51 -11.45
C GLN A 229 10.95 43.93 -12.88
N PRO A 230 10.76 42.63 -13.05
CA PRO A 230 10.26 42.12 -14.31
C PRO A 230 8.73 42.15 -14.28
N LYS A 231 8.20 42.66 -15.37
CA LYS A 231 6.76 42.71 -15.67
C LYS A 231 6.17 41.31 -15.67
N SER A 232 4.95 41.23 -15.14
CA SER A 232 4.03 40.11 -15.35
C SER A 232 3.89 39.79 -16.83
N ASP A 233 4.20 38.54 -17.23
CA ASP A 233 3.50 37.86 -18.30
C ASP A 233 3.96 36.39 -18.37
N SER A 234 2.93 35.60 -18.45
CA SER A 234 2.80 34.20 -18.87
C SER A 234 2.50 33.17 -17.78
N LYS A 235 1.20 32.91 -17.69
CA LYS A 235 0.63 31.68 -17.16
C LYS A 235 1.20 30.49 -17.92
N VAL A 236 1.94 29.65 -17.24
CA VAL A 236 2.10 28.26 -17.66
C VAL A 236 1.16 27.42 -16.80
N SER A 237 -0.07 27.26 -17.28
CA SER A 237 -0.96 26.21 -16.82
C SER A 237 -0.60 24.94 -17.58
N GLY A 238 0.32 24.18 -17.06
CA GLY A 238 0.52 22.81 -17.52
C GLY A 238 -0.39 21.89 -16.72
N ASN A 239 -1.57 21.60 -17.25
CA ASN A 239 -2.31 20.41 -16.83
C ASN A 239 -1.46 19.21 -17.18
N PHE A 240 -0.88 18.58 -16.18
CA PHE A 240 -0.30 17.24 -16.33
C PHE A 240 -1.49 16.27 -16.26
N GLN A 241 -1.98 15.82 -17.39
CA GLN A 241 -2.80 14.63 -17.46
C GLN A 241 -1.86 13.45 -17.63
N PRO A 242 -1.99 12.41 -16.77
CA PRO A 242 -1.32 11.14 -17.05
C PRO A 242 -1.81 10.67 -18.43
N SER A 243 -0.89 10.30 -19.31
CA SER A 243 -1.25 9.67 -20.57
C SER A 243 -1.93 8.33 -20.28
N ASP A 244 -2.98 8.02 -21.03
CA ASP A 244 -3.75 6.76 -20.94
C ASP A 244 -2.90 5.49 -21.21
N ASP A 245 -1.58 5.61 -21.34
CA ASP A 245 -0.66 4.55 -21.69
C ASP A 245 0.08 3.90 -20.50
N PHE A 246 -0.14 4.36 -19.26
CA PHE A 246 0.51 3.73 -18.11
C PHE A 246 -0.32 2.55 -17.60
N ARG A 247 0.06 1.35 -18.01
CA ARG A 247 -0.47 0.09 -17.46
C ARG A 247 0.60 -0.57 -16.59
N PRO A 248 0.29 -1.02 -15.39
CA PRO A 248 1.24 -1.71 -14.51
C PRO A 248 1.91 -2.96 -15.11
N GLY A 249 1.36 -3.49 -16.21
CA GLY A 249 1.92 -4.64 -16.93
C GLY A 249 3.13 -4.35 -17.83
N ASP A 250 3.45 -3.09 -18.10
CA ASP A 250 4.54 -2.75 -19.04
C ASP A 250 5.94 -2.70 -18.37
N MET A 251 6.03 -2.95 -17.07
CA MET A 251 7.31 -2.99 -16.34
C MET A 251 7.93 -4.39 -16.25
N THR A 252 7.36 -5.41 -16.90
CA THR A 252 7.98 -6.73 -16.95
C THR A 252 8.90 -6.84 -18.15
N SER A 253 10.19 -6.94 -17.85
CA SER A 253 11.25 -7.32 -18.77
C SER A 253 11.72 -6.28 -19.78
N ASN A 254 12.78 -5.54 -19.42
CA ASN A 254 13.95 -5.47 -20.32
C ASN A 254 15.23 -5.09 -19.56
N ASN A 255 16.11 -6.08 -19.48
CA ASN A 255 17.58 -6.00 -19.62
C ASN A 255 18.34 -4.91 -18.83
N ILE A 256 19.05 -5.27 -17.83
CA ILE A 256 20.52 -5.57 -17.94
C ILE A 256 20.92 -6.35 -16.71
#